data_bae7392c1d392b01c2034811a876e7b5
#
_entry.id   bae7392c1d392b01c2034811a876e7b5
#
_cell.length_a   1.000
_cell.length_b   1.000
_cell.length_c   1.000
_cell.angle_alpha   90.00
_cell.angle_beta   90.00
_cell.angle_gamma   90.00
#
_symmetry.space_group_name_H-M   'P 1'
#
loop_
_entity.id
_entity.type
_entity.pdbx_description
1 polymer ?
#
loop_
_entity_poly.entity_id
_entity_poly.type
_entity_poly.pdbx_seq_one_letter_code
_entity_poly.pdbx_strand_id
1 'polypeptide(L)'
;MNDKKQFIEDMFSSLDDISVEEIIGSRIQLTQKGPHFYGLCPFHPDHSLGSFVVTPAKGMWKCFACGGNMAGNGINFIARYDNCNYLEAAFKIAAEKGLITYDEYQLYSRKRYHDDFVRQVENKYGTKKDRPYQKKADQTVITNVYQVLKDCSPLSEEDLRALRTERHLTDVRIQADYFTFPTYYRQKDRIINEIRRKYPNYTDDVLKYVPGFYIDKQKNKLTFAYMKGIGICIRHGNQIQAIQIRRYTIKEGQRRYGWFTSGFAADEPSKYDGGASCSSPHD
;
A
#
# COMPACT_ATOMS: atom_id res chain seq x y z
N MET A 1 -15.23 -26.42 -16.96
CA MET A 1 -14.80 -25.46 -15.92
C MET A 1 -13.30 -25.15 -15.99
N ASN A 2 -12.49 -26.11 -16.47
CA ASN A 2 -11.03 -25.95 -16.64
C ASN A 2 -10.65 -24.97 -17.78
N ASP A 3 -11.35 -25.06 -18.93
CA ASP A 3 -11.01 -24.28 -20.16
C ASP A 3 -11.11 -22.76 -19.96
N LYS A 4 -12.09 -22.30 -19.16
CA LYS A 4 -12.29 -20.89 -18.90
C LYS A 4 -11.19 -20.28 -18.03
N LYS A 5 -10.71 -21.02 -17.04
CA LYS A 5 -9.63 -20.56 -16.16
C LYS A 5 -8.34 -20.50 -16.96
N GLN A 6 -8.07 -21.50 -17.78
CA GLN A 6 -6.90 -21.53 -18.64
C GLN A 6 -6.92 -20.37 -19.64
N PHE A 7 -8.04 -20.13 -20.30
CA PHE A 7 -8.20 -18.99 -21.23
C PHE A 7 -7.86 -17.64 -20.56
N ILE A 8 -8.34 -17.42 -19.33
CA ILE A 8 -8.04 -16.18 -18.61
C ILE A 8 -6.54 -16.10 -18.26
N GLU A 9 -5.93 -17.21 -17.84
CA GLU A 9 -4.50 -17.25 -17.54
C GLU A 9 -3.64 -16.97 -18.76
N ASP A 10 -3.98 -17.55 -19.90
CA ASP A 10 -3.29 -17.33 -21.18
C ASP A 10 -3.44 -15.90 -21.68
N MET A 11 -4.64 -15.32 -21.53
CA MET A 11 -4.89 -13.91 -21.85
C MET A 11 -4.03 -12.97 -20.99
N PHE A 12 -3.96 -13.19 -19.69
CA PHE A 12 -3.14 -12.35 -18.80
C PHE A 12 -1.65 -12.51 -19.08
N SER A 13 -1.19 -13.74 -19.41
CA SER A 13 0.19 -13.96 -19.82
C SER A 13 0.54 -13.17 -21.08
N SER A 14 -0.38 -13.11 -22.04
CA SER A 14 -0.19 -12.33 -23.27
C SER A 14 -0.27 -10.81 -23.03
N LEU A 15 -1.05 -10.36 -22.05
CA LEU A 15 -1.14 -8.94 -21.66
C LEU A 15 0.13 -8.45 -20.97
N ASP A 16 0.87 -9.32 -20.27
CA ASP A 16 2.13 -8.97 -19.63
C ASP A 16 3.23 -8.55 -20.61
N ASP A 17 3.11 -8.98 -21.89
CA ASP A 17 4.03 -8.60 -22.96
C ASP A 17 3.76 -7.19 -23.54
N ILE A 18 2.62 -6.57 -23.18
CA ILE A 18 2.26 -5.24 -23.66
C ILE A 18 2.74 -4.18 -22.66
N SER A 19 3.47 -3.20 -23.17
CA SER A 19 4.01 -2.15 -22.31
C SER A 19 2.92 -1.23 -21.75
N VAL A 20 3.13 -0.75 -20.52
CA VAL A 20 2.16 0.11 -19.84
C VAL A 20 1.90 1.42 -20.58
N GLU A 21 2.93 1.99 -21.21
CA GLU A 21 2.82 3.21 -22.01
C GLU A 21 2.03 3.00 -23.31
N GLU A 22 2.08 1.80 -23.89
CA GLU A 22 1.28 1.44 -25.04
C GLU A 22 -0.21 1.32 -24.68
N ILE A 23 -0.51 0.68 -23.55
CA ILE A 23 -1.88 0.57 -23.06
C ILE A 23 -2.45 1.96 -22.74
N ILE A 24 -1.73 2.78 -21.99
CA ILE A 24 -2.19 4.12 -21.59
C ILE A 24 -2.25 5.07 -22.77
N GLY A 25 -1.27 4.99 -23.69
CA GLY A 25 -1.21 5.80 -24.91
C GLY A 25 -2.37 5.58 -25.86
N SER A 26 -3.11 4.46 -25.72
CA SER A 26 -4.36 4.25 -26.47
C SER A 26 -5.52 5.16 -26.02
N ARG A 27 -5.40 5.81 -24.87
CA ARG A 27 -6.46 6.66 -24.27
C ARG A 27 -6.06 8.12 -24.10
N ILE A 28 -4.78 8.39 -23.78
CA ILE A 28 -4.27 9.75 -23.57
C ILE A 28 -2.96 9.95 -24.31
N GLN A 29 -2.69 11.18 -24.68
CA GLN A 29 -1.41 11.54 -25.29
C GLN A 29 -0.29 11.49 -24.25
N LEU A 30 0.78 10.76 -24.55
CA LEU A 30 1.97 10.64 -23.73
C LEU A 30 3.17 11.28 -24.43
N THR A 31 3.98 11.99 -23.64
CA THR A 31 5.25 12.60 -24.08
C THR A 31 6.41 11.95 -23.35
N GLN A 32 7.33 11.35 -24.06
CA GLN A 32 8.51 10.75 -23.46
C GLN A 32 9.52 11.82 -23.00
N LYS A 33 10.00 11.68 -21.75
CA LYS A 33 11.11 12.47 -21.20
C LYS A 33 12.03 11.54 -20.41
N GLY A 34 13.18 11.21 -21.00
CA GLY A 34 14.10 10.22 -20.42
C GLY A 34 13.45 8.82 -20.32
N PRO A 35 13.56 8.13 -19.18
CA PRO A 35 12.99 6.79 -19.00
C PRO A 35 11.49 6.78 -18.68
N HIS A 36 10.84 7.94 -18.63
CA HIS A 36 9.44 8.10 -18.23
C HIS A 36 8.60 8.72 -19.35
N PHE A 37 7.30 8.47 -19.28
CA PHE A 37 6.31 9.15 -20.11
C PHE A 37 5.41 10.03 -19.21
N TYR A 38 5.00 11.17 -19.73
CA TYR A 38 4.19 12.17 -19.07
C TYR A 38 2.94 12.47 -19.89
N GLY A 39 1.81 12.63 -19.24
CA GLY A 39 0.55 13.01 -19.86
C GLY A 39 -0.26 13.95 -18.98
N LEU A 40 -1.39 14.45 -19.49
CA LEU A 40 -2.40 15.09 -18.65
C LEU A 40 -3.23 14.00 -17.97
N CYS A 41 -3.45 14.14 -16.67
CA CYS A 41 -4.22 13.16 -15.92
C CYS A 41 -5.71 13.23 -16.30
N PRO A 42 -6.34 12.12 -16.70
CA PRO A 42 -7.76 12.14 -17.07
C PRO A 42 -8.70 12.10 -15.85
N PHE A 43 -8.16 11.97 -14.63
CA PHE A 43 -8.94 11.74 -13.40
C PHE A 43 -9.12 13.00 -12.54
N HIS A 44 -8.52 14.13 -12.92
CA HIS A 44 -8.72 15.45 -12.34
C HIS A 44 -8.50 16.52 -13.40
N PRO A 45 -9.00 17.75 -13.23
CA PRO A 45 -8.65 18.86 -14.10
C PRO A 45 -7.14 19.11 -14.07
N ASP A 46 -6.43 18.73 -15.15
CA ASP A 46 -4.99 18.84 -15.27
C ASP A 46 -4.64 19.75 -16.48
N HIS A 47 -3.81 20.73 -16.23
CA HIS A 47 -3.44 21.75 -17.22
C HIS A 47 -1.94 21.78 -17.53
N SER A 48 -1.15 20.92 -16.86
CA SER A 48 0.30 20.91 -17.03
C SER A 48 0.89 19.52 -16.95
N LEU A 49 1.85 19.24 -17.83
CA LEU A 49 2.60 17.98 -17.80
C LEU A 49 3.46 17.90 -16.53
N GLY A 50 3.38 16.76 -15.83
CA GLY A 50 4.26 16.48 -14.68
C GLY A 50 3.57 15.75 -13.54
N SER A 51 2.25 15.92 -13.38
CA SER A 51 1.48 15.23 -12.35
C SER A 51 1.25 13.75 -12.68
N PHE A 52 1.02 13.41 -13.95
CA PHE A 52 0.78 12.04 -14.42
C PHE A 52 2.04 11.49 -15.08
N VAL A 53 2.59 10.43 -14.48
CA VAL A 53 3.85 9.80 -14.88
C VAL A 53 3.63 8.32 -15.12
N VAL A 54 4.13 7.83 -16.27
CA VAL A 54 4.19 6.40 -16.60
C VAL A 54 5.66 5.97 -16.55
N THR A 55 5.93 4.88 -15.85
CA THR A 55 7.27 4.31 -15.68
C THR A 55 7.33 2.92 -16.31
N PRO A 56 7.75 2.78 -17.57
CA PRO A 56 7.79 1.50 -18.29
C PRO A 56 8.54 0.41 -17.56
N ALA A 57 9.74 0.72 -17.05
CA ALA A 57 10.57 -0.23 -16.32
C ALA A 57 9.91 -0.85 -15.08
N LYS A 58 8.82 -0.23 -14.57
CA LYS A 58 8.03 -0.76 -13.45
C LYS A 58 6.66 -1.31 -13.90
N GLY A 59 6.30 -1.16 -15.16
CA GLY A 59 4.97 -1.47 -15.68
C GLY A 59 3.85 -0.66 -15.03
N MET A 60 4.12 0.59 -14.59
CA MET A 60 3.22 1.35 -13.72
C MET A 60 3.06 2.81 -14.13
N TRP A 61 1.89 3.34 -13.80
CA TRP A 61 1.61 4.78 -13.84
C TRP A 61 1.28 5.32 -12.44
N LYS A 62 1.42 6.63 -12.26
CA LYS A 62 1.04 7.35 -11.05
C LYS A 62 0.65 8.78 -11.37
N CYS A 63 -0.39 9.30 -10.69
CA CYS A 63 -0.69 10.72 -10.64
C CYS A 63 -0.36 11.28 -9.25
N PHE A 64 0.53 12.27 -9.21
CA PHE A 64 0.94 12.92 -7.96
C PHE A 64 -0.06 13.98 -7.47
N ALA A 65 -0.87 14.54 -8.37
CA ALA A 65 -1.85 15.57 -8.03
C ALA A 65 -3.18 15.01 -7.52
N CYS A 66 -3.59 13.79 -7.95
CA CYS A 66 -4.84 13.17 -7.50
C CYS A 66 -4.84 12.74 -6.04
N GLY A 67 -3.71 12.84 -5.32
CA GLY A 67 -3.56 12.43 -3.93
C GLY A 67 -3.56 10.89 -3.73
N GLY A 68 -2.94 10.46 -2.65
CA GLY A 68 -2.99 9.10 -2.09
C GLY A 68 -2.63 7.94 -3.02
N ASN A 69 -3.58 7.37 -3.76
CA ASN A 69 -3.42 6.06 -4.41
C ASN A 69 -3.78 6.04 -5.90
N MET A 70 -3.67 7.18 -6.60
CA MET A 70 -3.86 7.20 -8.07
C MET A 70 -2.62 6.68 -8.79
N ALA A 71 -2.46 5.37 -8.74
CA ALA A 71 -1.38 4.62 -9.39
C ALA A 71 -1.86 3.22 -9.74
N GLY A 72 -1.20 2.53 -10.67
CA GLY A 72 -1.51 1.16 -11.04
C GLY A 72 -0.74 0.68 -12.27
N ASN A 73 -1.12 -0.50 -12.77
CA ASN A 73 -0.66 -0.99 -14.07
C ASN A 73 -1.57 -0.47 -15.21
N GLY A 74 -1.30 -0.86 -16.44
CA GLY A 74 -2.10 -0.46 -17.60
C GLY A 74 -3.57 -0.89 -17.50
N ILE A 75 -3.85 -2.07 -16.94
CA ILE A 75 -5.21 -2.59 -16.80
C ILE A 75 -5.99 -1.76 -15.78
N ASN A 76 -5.37 -1.38 -14.66
CA ASN A 76 -6.00 -0.48 -13.66
C ASN A 76 -6.31 0.90 -14.25
N PHE A 77 -5.44 1.41 -15.13
CA PHE A 77 -5.70 2.66 -15.81
C PHE A 77 -6.98 2.56 -16.67
N ILE A 78 -7.08 1.53 -17.51
CA ILE A 78 -8.26 1.32 -18.38
C ILE A 78 -9.52 1.06 -17.54
N ALA A 79 -9.43 0.28 -16.46
CA ALA A 79 -10.57 0.03 -15.57
C ALA A 79 -11.14 1.34 -15.00
N ARG A 80 -10.27 2.26 -14.58
CA ARG A 80 -10.68 3.59 -14.08
C ARG A 80 -11.16 4.50 -15.20
N TYR A 81 -10.46 4.53 -16.32
CA TYR A 81 -10.77 5.40 -17.46
C TYR A 81 -12.14 5.06 -18.08
N ASP A 82 -12.42 3.77 -18.25
CA ASP A 82 -13.67 3.26 -18.83
C ASP A 82 -14.76 2.98 -17.79
N ASN A 83 -14.49 3.23 -16.49
CA ASN A 83 -15.39 2.94 -15.37
C ASN A 83 -15.92 1.50 -15.40
N CYS A 84 -15.01 0.53 -15.50
CA CYS A 84 -15.32 -0.90 -15.51
C CYS A 84 -14.44 -1.66 -14.52
N ASN A 85 -14.75 -2.94 -14.28
CA ASN A 85 -13.91 -3.75 -13.40
C ASN A 85 -12.60 -4.18 -14.08
N TYR A 86 -11.64 -4.67 -13.25
CA TYR A 86 -10.30 -5.05 -13.71
C TYR A 86 -10.31 -6.11 -14.80
N LEU A 87 -11.18 -7.12 -14.68
CA LEU A 87 -11.28 -8.21 -15.66
C LEU A 87 -11.91 -7.73 -16.98
N GLU A 88 -12.90 -6.86 -16.91
CA GLU A 88 -13.50 -6.22 -18.09
C GLU A 88 -12.48 -5.35 -18.84
N ALA A 89 -11.67 -4.59 -18.10
CA ALA A 89 -10.59 -3.82 -18.68
C ALA A 89 -9.55 -4.71 -19.38
N ALA A 90 -9.17 -5.84 -18.75
CA ALA A 90 -8.27 -6.82 -19.36
C ALA A 90 -8.83 -7.38 -20.67
N PHE A 91 -10.11 -7.78 -20.70
CA PHE A 91 -10.76 -8.24 -21.93
C PHE A 91 -10.79 -7.17 -23.04
N LYS A 92 -11.05 -5.90 -22.69
CA LYS A 92 -11.04 -4.80 -23.65
C LYS A 92 -9.65 -4.63 -24.26
N ILE A 93 -8.61 -4.57 -23.45
CA ILE A 93 -7.23 -4.43 -23.95
C ILE A 93 -6.87 -5.62 -24.81
N ALA A 94 -7.18 -6.86 -24.37
CA ALA A 94 -6.88 -8.06 -25.14
C ALA A 94 -7.57 -8.09 -26.51
N ALA A 95 -8.83 -7.64 -26.59
CA ALA A 95 -9.55 -7.53 -27.85
C ALA A 95 -8.96 -6.42 -28.75
N GLU A 96 -8.67 -5.23 -28.20
CA GLU A 96 -8.06 -4.10 -28.92
C GLU A 96 -6.68 -4.45 -29.48
N LYS A 97 -5.94 -5.32 -28.81
CA LYS A 97 -4.61 -5.78 -29.21
C LYS A 97 -4.64 -7.06 -30.07
N GLY A 98 -5.83 -7.59 -30.35
CA GLY A 98 -5.98 -8.81 -31.14
C GLY A 98 -5.49 -10.10 -30.47
N LEU A 99 -5.33 -10.07 -29.13
CA LEU A 99 -4.93 -11.23 -28.34
C LEU A 99 -6.07 -12.24 -28.16
N ILE A 100 -7.30 -11.77 -28.27
CA ILE A 100 -8.52 -12.56 -28.28
C ILE A 100 -9.38 -12.16 -29.48
N THR A 101 -10.18 -13.11 -29.97
CA THR A 101 -11.12 -12.82 -31.05
C THR A 101 -12.33 -12.03 -30.54
N TYR A 102 -13.03 -11.39 -31.46
CA TYR A 102 -14.26 -10.65 -31.12
C TYR A 102 -15.33 -11.58 -30.49
N ASP A 103 -15.43 -12.81 -30.97
CA ASP A 103 -16.38 -13.80 -30.44
C ASP A 103 -16.03 -14.21 -29.01
N GLU A 104 -14.76 -14.42 -28.71
CA GLU A 104 -14.26 -14.65 -27.34
C GLU A 104 -14.54 -13.46 -26.46
N TYR A 105 -14.27 -12.24 -26.93
CA TYR A 105 -14.61 -11.02 -26.20
C TYR A 105 -16.11 -10.95 -25.87
N GLN A 106 -17.00 -11.18 -26.86
CA GLN A 106 -18.45 -11.20 -26.65
C GLN A 106 -18.89 -12.31 -25.68
N LEU A 107 -18.27 -13.48 -25.78
CA LEU A 107 -18.57 -14.64 -24.93
C LEU A 107 -18.21 -14.39 -23.47
N TYR A 108 -17.06 -13.78 -23.22
CA TYR A 108 -16.51 -13.66 -21.87
C TYR A 108 -16.79 -12.29 -21.21
N SER A 109 -16.84 -11.18 -21.92
CA SER A 109 -17.08 -9.84 -21.37
C SER A 109 -18.53 -9.63 -20.92
N ARG A 110 -19.51 -10.30 -21.56
CA ARG A 110 -20.94 -10.22 -21.20
C ARG A 110 -21.35 -11.09 -20.02
N LYS A 111 -20.50 -12.00 -19.59
CA LYS A 111 -20.78 -12.82 -18.40
C LYS A 111 -20.59 -12.00 -17.15
N ARG A 112 -21.64 -11.86 -16.33
CA ARG A 112 -21.46 -11.37 -14.96
C ARG A 112 -20.58 -12.38 -14.21
N TYR A 113 -19.36 -11.96 -13.94
CA TYR A 113 -18.48 -12.69 -13.03
C TYR A 113 -18.88 -12.35 -11.62
N HIS A 114 -18.88 -13.34 -10.73
CA HIS A 114 -19.09 -13.12 -9.32
C HIS A 114 -17.97 -12.18 -8.80
N ASP A 115 -18.31 -11.21 -7.97
CA ASP A 115 -17.36 -10.23 -7.45
C ASP A 115 -16.13 -10.87 -6.79
N ASP A 116 -16.32 -12.03 -6.16
CA ASP A 116 -15.23 -12.82 -5.57
C ASP A 116 -14.24 -13.34 -6.62
N PHE A 117 -14.73 -13.75 -7.80
CA PHE A 117 -13.85 -14.21 -8.88
C PHE A 117 -13.07 -13.04 -9.50
N VAL A 118 -13.73 -11.91 -9.74
CA VAL A 118 -13.06 -10.69 -10.23
C VAL A 118 -11.98 -10.26 -9.23
N ARG A 119 -12.30 -10.28 -7.94
CA ARG A 119 -11.36 -9.96 -6.86
C ARG A 119 -10.18 -10.92 -6.78
N GLN A 120 -10.39 -12.21 -7.02
CA GLN A 120 -9.30 -13.20 -7.10
C GLN A 120 -8.36 -12.94 -8.29
N VAL A 121 -8.92 -12.60 -9.46
CA VAL A 121 -8.15 -12.25 -10.65
C VAL A 121 -7.34 -10.97 -10.39
N GLU A 122 -7.97 -9.94 -9.86
CA GLU A 122 -7.30 -8.68 -9.53
C GLU A 122 -6.17 -8.87 -8.49
N ASN A 123 -6.38 -9.72 -7.48
CA ASN A 123 -5.34 -10.06 -6.51
C ASN A 123 -4.17 -10.84 -7.12
N LYS A 124 -4.41 -11.65 -8.16
CA LYS A 124 -3.38 -12.46 -8.82
C LYS A 124 -2.55 -11.62 -9.81
N TYR A 125 -3.21 -10.78 -10.62
CA TYR A 125 -2.60 -10.08 -11.76
C TYR A 125 -2.50 -8.57 -11.57
N GLY A 126 -3.26 -7.99 -10.63
CA GLY A 126 -3.19 -6.58 -10.28
C GLY A 126 -1.89 -6.23 -9.55
N THR A 127 -1.51 -4.98 -9.62
CA THR A 127 -0.38 -4.51 -8.82
C THR A 127 -0.73 -4.53 -7.35
N LYS A 128 0.16 -5.00 -6.50
CA LYS A 128 -0.01 -5.00 -5.03
C LYS A 128 -0.30 -3.59 -4.44
N LYS A 129 -0.20 -2.54 -5.26
CA LYS A 129 -0.46 -1.14 -4.89
C LYS A 129 -1.92 -0.70 -5.10
N ASP A 130 -2.73 -1.47 -5.83
CA ASP A 130 -4.14 -1.15 -6.08
C ASP A 130 -5.11 -1.69 -5.02
N ARG A 131 -4.62 -1.88 -3.82
CA ARG A 131 -5.54 -2.11 -2.70
C ARG A 131 -6.48 -0.92 -2.59
N PRO A 132 -7.81 -1.14 -2.44
CA PRO A 132 -8.77 -0.07 -2.27
C PRO A 132 -8.26 0.87 -1.17
N TYR A 133 -8.48 2.16 -1.34
CA TYR A 133 -8.08 3.21 -0.40
C TYR A 133 -8.37 2.73 1.02
N GLN A 134 -7.32 2.36 1.73
CA GLN A 134 -7.45 2.01 3.14
C GLN A 134 -7.63 3.31 3.90
N LYS A 135 -8.77 3.45 4.56
CA LYS A 135 -9.05 4.58 5.42
C LYS A 135 -7.88 4.73 6.39
N LYS A 136 -7.22 5.88 6.36
CA LYS A 136 -6.21 6.26 7.34
C LYS A 136 -6.83 7.20 8.37
N ALA A 137 -6.37 7.12 9.61
CA ALA A 137 -6.65 8.12 10.62
C ALA A 137 -6.04 9.47 10.20
N ASP A 138 -6.55 10.56 10.78
CA ASP A 138 -5.97 11.89 10.60
C ASP A 138 -4.48 11.91 10.97
N GLN A 139 -3.69 12.72 10.26
CA GLN A 139 -2.25 12.79 10.46
C GLN A 139 -1.86 13.24 11.88
N THR A 140 -2.67 14.06 12.51
CA THR A 140 -2.47 14.47 13.91
C THR A 140 -2.66 13.28 14.85
N VAL A 141 -3.68 12.44 14.61
CA VAL A 141 -3.90 11.20 15.37
C VAL A 141 -2.72 10.27 15.20
N ILE A 142 -2.26 10.04 13.96
CA ILE A 142 -1.11 9.18 13.67
C ILE A 142 0.13 9.68 14.42
N THR A 143 0.43 10.98 14.33
CA THR A 143 1.58 11.58 15.01
C THR A 143 1.52 11.38 16.51
N ASN A 144 0.37 11.65 17.12
CA ASN A 144 0.17 11.52 18.56
C ASN A 144 0.30 10.08 19.04
N VAL A 145 -0.29 9.14 18.33
CA VAL A 145 -0.23 7.70 18.63
C VAL A 145 1.21 7.18 18.51
N TYR A 146 1.90 7.55 17.45
CA TYR A 146 3.29 7.14 17.24
C TYR A 146 4.25 7.77 18.24
N GLN A 147 3.98 8.99 18.69
CA GLN A 147 4.76 9.61 19.75
C GLN A 147 4.59 8.84 21.08
N VAL A 148 3.37 8.45 21.45
CA VAL A 148 3.14 7.62 22.65
C VAL A 148 3.82 6.25 22.51
N LEU A 149 3.69 5.61 21.34
CA LEU A 149 4.36 4.33 21.07
C LEU A 149 5.87 4.43 21.31
N LYS A 150 6.51 5.48 20.78
CA LYS A 150 7.93 5.75 20.96
C LYS A 150 8.28 6.01 22.43
N ASP A 151 7.55 6.91 23.10
CA ASP A 151 7.83 7.34 24.46
C ASP A 151 7.68 6.18 25.48
N CYS A 152 6.75 5.24 25.20
CA CYS A 152 6.57 4.03 26.00
C CYS A 152 7.53 2.88 25.67
N SER A 153 8.40 3.06 24.68
CA SER A 153 9.29 2.02 24.15
C SER A 153 10.74 2.50 24.10
N PRO A 154 11.39 2.71 25.25
CA PRO A 154 12.77 3.19 25.29
C PRO A 154 13.70 2.23 24.55
N LEU A 155 14.81 2.74 24.01
CA LEU A 155 15.86 1.93 23.42
C LEU A 155 16.46 0.99 24.47
N SER A 156 16.68 -0.26 24.07
CA SER A 156 17.52 -1.18 24.83
C SER A 156 18.98 -0.70 24.83
N GLU A 157 19.74 -1.10 25.83
CA GLU A 157 21.18 -0.76 25.88
C GLU A 157 21.95 -1.30 24.67
N GLU A 158 21.55 -2.47 24.19
CA GLU A 158 22.14 -3.08 22.99
C GLU A 158 21.86 -2.25 21.74
N ASP A 159 20.60 -1.85 21.53
CA ASP A 159 20.20 -1.00 20.40
C ASP A 159 20.88 0.36 20.46
N LEU A 160 20.94 0.97 21.65
CA LEU A 160 21.60 2.26 21.84
C LEU A 160 23.09 2.19 21.50
N ARG A 161 23.76 1.13 21.93
CA ARG A 161 25.16 0.88 21.62
C ARG A 161 25.34 0.72 20.09
N ALA A 162 24.54 -0.14 19.47
CA ALA A 162 24.62 -0.37 18.03
C ALA A 162 24.41 0.91 17.21
N LEU A 163 23.44 1.76 17.61
CA LEU A 163 23.19 3.03 16.93
C LEU A 163 24.37 4.01 17.05
N ARG A 164 25.05 4.04 18.19
CA ARG A 164 26.23 4.89 18.44
C ARG A 164 27.48 4.40 17.73
N THR A 165 27.81 3.11 17.91
CA THR A 165 29.12 2.55 17.49
C THR A 165 29.14 2.07 16.05
N GLU A 166 28.07 1.39 15.59
CA GLU A 166 28.00 0.84 14.23
C GLU A 166 27.42 1.83 13.21
N ARG A 167 26.56 2.74 13.67
CA ARG A 167 25.85 3.68 12.82
C ARG A 167 26.33 5.11 12.95
N HIS A 168 27.17 5.38 13.95
CA HIS A 168 27.73 6.71 14.23
C HIS A 168 26.67 7.82 14.33
N LEU A 169 25.50 7.49 14.89
CA LEU A 169 24.43 8.47 15.07
C LEU A 169 24.66 9.32 16.33
N THR A 170 24.30 10.58 16.26
CA THR A 170 24.32 11.48 17.41
C THR A 170 23.20 11.17 18.38
N ASP A 171 23.41 11.41 19.68
CA ASP A 171 22.41 11.19 20.71
C ASP A 171 21.14 12.00 20.46
N VAL A 172 21.25 13.21 19.95
CA VAL A 172 20.11 14.05 19.57
C VAL A 172 19.23 13.35 18.53
N ARG A 173 19.85 12.78 17.49
CA ARG A 173 19.12 12.04 16.45
C ARG A 173 18.52 10.75 16.98
N ILE A 174 19.26 10.03 17.81
CA ILE A 174 18.78 8.79 18.44
C ILE A 174 17.55 9.07 19.30
N GLN A 175 17.62 10.06 20.19
CA GLN A 175 16.51 10.42 21.07
C GLN A 175 15.28 10.93 20.31
N ALA A 176 15.49 11.66 19.20
CA ALA A 176 14.39 12.20 18.42
C ALA A 176 13.57 11.10 17.74
N ASP A 177 14.22 10.10 17.11
CA ASP A 177 13.55 9.26 16.13
C ASP A 177 13.60 7.75 16.42
N TYR A 178 14.44 7.26 17.33
CA TYR A 178 14.68 5.83 17.49
C TYR A 178 14.10 5.27 18.79
N PHE A 179 13.65 4.01 18.74
CA PHE A 179 13.13 3.27 19.90
C PHE A 179 13.21 1.76 19.67
N THR A 180 13.24 0.95 20.72
CA THR A 180 13.13 -0.51 20.58
C THR A 180 11.65 -0.88 20.38
N PHE A 181 11.34 -1.54 19.26
CA PHE A 181 9.95 -1.85 18.94
C PHE A 181 9.35 -2.87 19.92
N PRO A 182 8.17 -2.61 20.51
CA PRO A 182 7.60 -3.46 21.55
C PRO A 182 7.14 -4.80 20.98
N THR A 183 7.60 -5.89 21.57
CA THR A 183 7.35 -7.25 21.09
C THR A 183 6.40 -8.05 21.95
N TYR A 184 6.33 -7.77 23.26
CA TYR A 184 5.53 -8.53 24.18
C TYR A 184 4.10 -8.01 24.27
N TYR A 185 3.15 -8.93 24.43
CA TYR A 185 1.73 -8.63 24.55
C TYR A 185 1.41 -7.60 25.65
N ARG A 186 1.99 -7.77 26.85
CA ARG A 186 1.81 -6.83 27.98
C ARG A 186 2.28 -5.41 27.65
N GLN A 187 3.33 -5.27 26.84
CA GLN A 187 3.81 -3.95 26.41
C GLN A 187 2.82 -3.28 25.47
N LYS A 188 2.23 -4.04 24.54
CA LYS A 188 1.21 -3.52 23.63
C LYS A 188 -0.01 -2.99 24.36
N ASP A 189 -0.51 -3.75 25.35
CA ASP A 189 -1.65 -3.33 26.15
C ASP A 189 -1.35 -2.06 26.96
N ARG A 190 -0.17 -1.99 27.57
CA ARG A 190 0.26 -0.78 28.29
C ARG A 190 0.29 0.44 27.37
N ILE A 191 0.81 0.30 26.16
CA ILE A 191 0.89 1.39 25.18
C ILE A 191 -0.51 1.84 24.75
N ILE A 192 -1.40 0.89 24.44
CA ILE A 192 -2.78 1.21 24.06
C ILE A 192 -3.51 1.92 25.20
N ASN A 193 -3.34 1.46 26.42
CA ASN A 193 -3.94 2.11 27.60
C ASN A 193 -3.38 3.52 27.81
N GLU A 194 -2.08 3.73 27.57
CA GLU A 194 -1.48 5.06 27.65
C GLU A 194 -1.97 6.00 26.56
N ILE A 195 -2.18 5.49 25.33
CA ILE A 195 -2.82 6.26 24.24
C ILE A 195 -4.21 6.71 24.69
N ARG A 196 -5.05 5.80 25.20
CA ARG A 196 -6.40 6.11 25.65
C ARG A 196 -6.40 7.10 26.84
N ARG A 197 -5.44 6.96 27.74
CA ARG A 197 -5.28 7.88 28.89
C ARG A 197 -4.93 9.29 28.44
N LYS A 198 -3.99 9.42 27.48
CA LYS A 198 -3.50 10.72 27.00
C LYS A 198 -4.48 11.38 26.03
N TYR A 199 -5.21 10.57 25.28
CA TYR A 199 -6.16 11.02 24.26
C TYR A 199 -7.52 10.31 24.40
N PRO A 200 -8.36 10.67 25.38
CA PRO A 200 -9.63 9.99 25.66
C PRO A 200 -10.60 9.97 24.49
N ASN A 201 -10.50 10.93 23.58
CA ASN A 201 -11.33 11.02 22.37
C ASN A 201 -10.89 10.09 21.23
N TYR A 202 -9.74 9.40 21.35
CA TYR A 202 -9.29 8.44 20.36
C TYR A 202 -9.91 7.08 20.64
N THR A 203 -11.11 6.87 20.09
CA THR A 203 -11.81 5.59 20.21
C THR A 203 -11.14 4.49 19.39
N ASP A 204 -11.47 3.24 19.64
CA ASP A 204 -10.97 2.10 18.87
C ASP A 204 -11.34 2.21 17.38
N ASP A 205 -12.47 2.83 17.07
CA ASP A 205 -12.90 3.12 15.69
C ASP A 205 -12.01 4.14 14.95
N VAL A 206 -11.31 4.99 15.69
CA VAL A 206 -10.29 5.89 15.15
C VAL A 206 -8.95 5.18 15.08
N LEU A 207 -8.55 4.54 16.19
CA LEU A 207 -7.23 3.93 16.34
C LEU A 207 -6.99 2.76 15.38
N LYS A 208 -8.04 2.00 15.02
CA LYS A 208 -7.90 0.88 14.06
C LYS A 208 -7.45 1.29 12.66
N TYR A 209 -7.52 2.59 12.34
CA TYR A 209 -7.04 3.16 11.07
C TYR A 209 -5.69 3.87 11.16
N VAL A 210 -5.04 3.85 12.32
CA VAL A 210 -3.62 4.22 12.44
C VAL A 210 -2.79 3.09 11.85
N PRO A 211 -1.87 3.36 10.88
CA PRO A 211 -1.07 2.29 10.28
C PRO A 211 -0.34 1.48 11.33
N GLY A 212 -0.44 0.17 11.25
CA GLY A 212 0.06 -0.77 12.26
C GLY A 212 -0.99 -1.23 13.26
N PHE A 213 -2.08 -0.50 13.49
CA PHE A 213 -3.14 -0.83 14.43
C PHE A 213 -4.34 -1.48 13.75
N TYR A 214 -5.05 -2.35 14.45
CA TYR A 214 -6.25 -3.05 14.00
C TYR A 214 -7.00 -3.70 15.17
N ILE A 215 -8.27 -4.06 14.99
CA ILE A 215 -9.04 -4.84 15.95
C ILE A 215 -8.96 -6.32 15.59
N ASP A 216 -8.48 -7.13 16.50
CA ASP A 216 -8.56 -8.59 16.43
C ASP A 216 -9.98 -9.01 16.83
N LYS A 217 -10.79 -9.47 15.85
CA LYS A 217 -12.21 -9.84 16.08
C LYS A 217 -12.37 -11.08 16.95
N GLN A 218 -11.40 -12.01 16.94
CA GLN A 218 -11.46 -13.20 17.79
C GLN A 218 -11.30 -12.82 19.26
N LYS A 219 -10.47 -11.83 19.54
CA LYS A 219 -10.21 -11.33 20.90
C LYS A 219 -11.05 -10.12 21.26
N ASN A 220 -11.82 -9.59 20.31
CA ASN A 220 -12.56 -8.34 20.41
C ASN A 220 -11.71 -7.21 21.03
N LYS A 221 -10.50 -7.01 20.48
CA LYS A 221 -9.49 -6.16 21.11
C LYS A 221 -8.67 -5.39 20.08
N LEU A 222 -8.51 -4.10 20.33
CA LEU A 222 -7.53 -3.28 19.61
C LEU A 222 -6.11 -3.75 19.93
N THR A 223 -5.31 -3.92 18.91
CA THR A 223 -3.90 -4.30 19.00
C THR A 223 -3.11 -3.68 17.84
N PHE A 224 -1.83 -4.00 17.74
CA PHE A 224 -1.01 -3.57 16.61
C PHE A 224 -0.06 -4.67 16.12
N ALA A 225 0.43 -4.51 14.88
CA ALA A 225 1.27 -5.47 14.20
C ALA A 225 2.54 -5.79 14.99
N TYR A 226 2.99 -7.03 14.85
CA TYR A 226 4.18 -7.53 15.53
C TYR A 226 5.41 -7.41 14.60
N MET A 227 6.46 -6.78 15.10
CA MET A 227 7.76 -6.73 14.42
C MET A 227 8.89 -6.71 15.45
N LYS A 228 9.99 -7.44 15.19
CA LYS A 228 11.20 -7.39 16.02
C LYS A 228 12.24 -6.48 15.37
N GLY A 229 12.67 -5.45 16.08
CA GLY A 229 13.67 -4.53 15.56
C GLY A 229 13.67 -3.16 16.22
N ILE A 230 14.45 -2.29 15.63
CA ILE A 230 14.53 -0.88 16.01
C ILE A 230 13.49 -0.11 15.20
N GLY A 231 12.58 0.58 15.87
CA GLY A 231 11.63 1.52 15.27
C GLY A 231 12.31 2.85 14.95
N ILE A 232 11.98 3.41 13.79
CA ILE A 232 12.53 4.67 13.28
C ILE A 232 11.34 5.54 12.89
N CYS A 233 11.16 6.66 13.56
CA CYS A 233 10.15 7.64 13.21
C CYS A 233 10.56 8.41 11.95
N ILE A 234 9.76 8.34 10.91
CA ILE A 234 9.93 9.12 9.68
C ILE A 234 9.08 10.38 9.82
N ARG A 235 9.74 11.54 9.82
CA ARG A 235 9.10 12.82 10.07
C ARG A 235 9.03 13.70 8.83
N HIS A 236 7.99 14.52 8.81
CA HIS A 236 7.91 15.71 7.98
C HIS A 236 7.59 16.91 8.89
N GLY A 237 8.55 17.81 9.07
CA GLY A 237 8.48 18.82 10.14
C GLY A 237 8.32 18.17 11.53
N ASN A 238 7.33 18.60 12.26
CA ASN A 238 7.02 18.07 13.59
C ASN A 238 6.11 16.83 13.58
N GLN A 239 5.63 16.41 12.41
CA GLN A 239 4.70 15.28 12.29
C GLN A 239 5.45 13.98 12.02
N ILE A 240 5.05 12.89 12.71
CA ILE A 240 5.52 11.54 12.41
C ILE A 240 4.60 10.96 11.33
N GLN A 241 5.11 10.83 10.12
CA GLN A 241 4.36 10.32 8.98
C GLN A 241 4.24 8.80 8.98
N ALA A 242 5.29 8.14 9.44
CA ALA A 242 5.42 6.68 9.39
C ALA A 242 6.41 6.17 10.42
N ILE A 243 6.35 4.88 10.71
CA ILE A 243 7.41 4.17 11.41
C ILE A 243 8.00 3.12 10.48
N GLN A 244 9.31 3.17 10.28
CA GLN A 244 10.08 2.13 9.64
C GLN A 244 10.74 1.26 10.70
N ILE A 245 10.81 -0.05 10.49
CA ILE A 245 11.41 -0.97 11.44
C ILE A 245 12.61 -1.66 10.80
N ARG A 246 13.79 -1.45 11.40
CA ARG A 246 15.00 -2.20 11.07
C ARG A 246 14.95 -3.53 11.84
N ARG A 247 14.76 -4.63 11.11
CA ARG A 247 14.65 -5.96 11.72
C ARG A 247 16.00 -6.43 12.27
N TYR A 248 15.99 -7.11 13.41
CA TYR A 248 17.19 -7.76 13.96
C TYR A 248 17.63 -8.94 13.10
N THR A 249 16.67 -9.78 12.71
CA THR A 249 16.91 -10.94 11.86
C THR A 249 16.19 -10.79 10.54
N ILE A 250 16.78 -11.28 9.47
CA ILE A 250 16.22 -11.26 8.12
C ILE A 250 16.06 -12.70 7.67
N LYS A 251 14.87 -13.07 7.25
CA LYS A 251 14.62 -14.34 6.57
C LYS A 251 14.97 -14.20 5.09
N GLU A 252 15.21 -15.34 4.43
CA GLU A 252 15.43 -15.35 2.99
C GLU A 252 14.30 -14.64 2.25
N GLY A 253 14.64 -13.80 1.27
CA GLY A 253 13.69 -12.96 0.54
C GLY A 253 13.10 -11.76 1.32
N GLN A 254 13.42 -11.61 2.61
CA GLN A 254 12.91 -10.52 3.43
C GLN A 254 13.85 -9.31 3.44
N ARG A 255 13.28 -8.09 3.26
CA ARG A 255 14.06 -6.85 3.35
C ARG A 255 14.45 -6.55 4.81
N ARG A 256 15.65 -5.95 5.01
CA ARG A 256 16.14 -5.48 6.32
C ARG A 256 15.20 -4.48 6.96
N TYR A 257 14.60 -3.61 6.17
CA TYR A 257 13.66 -2.59 6.62
C TYR A 257 12.24 -2.94 6.19
N GLY A 258 11.28 -2.70 7.07
CA GLY A 258 9.85 -2.86 6.80
C GLY A 258 9.06 -1.70 7.38
N TRP A 259 7.92 -1.39 6.78
CA TRP A 259 7.01 -0.39 7.31
C TRP A 259 6.14 -0.97 8.43
N PHE A 260 5.89 -0.18 9.46
CA PHE A 260 4.88 -0.51 10.46
C PHE A 260 3.51 -0.32 9.85
N THR A 261 2.86 -1.42 9.52
CA THR A 261 1.62 -1.46 8.75
C THR A 261 0.70 -2.55 9.28
N SER A 262 -0.59 -2.33 9.19
CA SER A 262 -1.65 -3.29 9.43
C SER A 262 -2.52 -3.53 8.19
N GLY A 263 -2.01 -3.19 7.01
CA GLY A 263 -2.72 -3.37 5.75
C GLY A 263 -3.25 -4.79 5.51
N PHE A 264 -2.57 -5.81 6.06
CA PHE A 264 -3.03 -7.18 6.03
C PHE A 264 -4.40 -7.39 6.71
N ALA A 265 -4.75 -6.55 7.69
CA ALA A 265 -6.03 -6.67 8.37
C ALA A 265 -7.21 -6.34 7.46
N ALA A 266 -7.02 -5.46 6.49
CA ALA A 266 -8.03 -5.17 5.46
C ALA A 266 -8.17 -6.31 4.43
N ASP A 267 -7.13 -7.14 4.26
CA ASP A 267 -7.16 -8.31 3.39
C ASP A 267 -7.92 -9.49 4.03
N GLU A 268 -8.07 -9.51 5.37
CA GLU A 268 -8.73 -10.57 6.13
C GLU A 268 -9.89 -10.02 7.01
N PRO A 269 -10.97 -9.46 6.40
CA PRO A 269 -12.05 -8.79 7.14
C PRO A 269 -12.87 -9.73 8.04
N SER A 270 -12.78 -11.04 7.86
CA SER A 270 -13.39 -12.04 8.74
C SER A 270 -12.70 -12.14 10.10
N LYS A 271 -11.39 -11.85 10.15
CA LYS A 271 -10.57 -11.98 11.36
C LYS A 271 -10.29 -10.63 12.03
N TYR A 272 -10.19 -9.56 11.23
CA TYR A 272 -9.75 -8.26 11.69
C TYR A 272 -10.71 -7.16 11.26
N ASP A 273 -10.71 -6.04 12.00
CA ASP A 273 -11.40 -4.81 11.64
C ASP A 273 -10.40 -3.64 11.61
N GLY A 274 -10.54 -2.79 10.61
CA GLY A 274 -9.63 -1.68 10.37
C GLY A 274 -8.38 -2.11 9.61
N GLY A 275 -7.25 -1.56 10.01
CA GLY A 275 -5.97 -1.72 9.33
C GLY A 275 -5.71 -0.63 8.30
N ALA A 276 -4.48 -0.15 8.27
CA ALA A 276 -4.03 0.84 7.32
C ALA A 276 -2.59 0.54 6.90
N SER A 277 -2.27 0.85 5.66
CA SER A 277 -0.91 0.76 5.13
C SER A 277 -0.15 2.06 5.37
N CYS A 278 1.14 1.92 5.63
CA CYS A 278 2.10 2.99 5.55
C CYS A 278 2.91 2.80 4.28
N SER A 279 2.81 3.74 3.36
CA SER A 279 3.70 3.87 2.21
C SER A 279 4.84 4.82 2.57
N SER A 280 5.93 4.76 1.80
CA SER A 280 7.00 5.74 1.91
C SER A 280 6.42 7.17 1.83
N PRO A 281 6.88 8.12 2.64
CA PRO A 281 6.48 9.53 2.52
C PRO A 281 6.82 10.14 1.15
N HIS A 282 7.60 9.44 0.34
CA HIS A 282 8.03 9.84 -1.01
C HIS A 282 7.36 9.03 -2.13
N ASP A 283 6.42 8.13 -1.79
CA ASP A 283 5.62 7.35 -2.74
C ASP A 283 4.26 8.01 -3.03
#